data_502dd8f34aa15436993e458e8575e012
#
_entry.id   502dd8f34aa15436993e458e8575e012
#
_cell.length_a   1.000
_cell.length_b   1.000
_cell.length_c   1.000
_cell.angle_alpha   90.00
_cell.angle_beta   90.00
_cell.angle_gamma   90.00
#
_symmetry.space_group_name_H-M   'P 1'
#
loop_
_entity.id
_entity.type
_entity.pdbx_description
1 polymer ?
#
loop_
_entity_poly.entity_id
_entity_poly.type
_entity_poly.pdbx_seq_one_letter_code
_entity_poly.pdbx_strand_id
1 'polypeptide(L)'
;MDLDLKVLAEASLAVERAEIAAGEGAFTAAREAIDTAERELAALRERWPAMGSAERGLVGRAAAPVRQRLDALARRVPRPSALSAVAPERDPEEEQDPAAA
;
A
#
# COMPACT_ATOMS: atom_id res chain seq x y z
N MET A 1 -13.24 -10.24 17.24
CA MET A 1 -12.70 -11.00 16.09
C MET A 1 -13.37 -10.67 14.78
N ASP A 2 -14.69 -10.53 14.74
CA ASP A 2 -15.41 -10.25 13.50
C ASP A 2 -14.93 -8.95 12.84
N LEU A 3 -14.70 -7.91 13.64
CA LEU A 3 -14.23 -6.64 13.13
C LEU A 3 -12.82 -6.79 12.53
N ASP A 4 -11.98 -7.58 13.17
CA ASP A 4 -10.61 -7.80 12.67
C ASP A 4 -10.60 -8.55 11.35
N LEU A 5 -11.48 -9.54 11.21
CA LEU A 5 -11.60 -10.28 9.96
C LEU A 5 -12.20 -9.41 8.86
N LYS A 6 -13.10 -8.49 9.22
CA LYS A 6 -13.66 -7.55 8.26
C LYS A 6 -12.58 -6.60 7.74
N VAL A 7 -11.74 -6.06 8.64
CA VAL A 7 -10.62 -5.20 8.25
C VAL A 7 -9.68 -5.95 7.32
N LEU A 8 -9.39 -7.20 7.66
CA LEU A 8 -8.51 -8.03 6.84
C LEU A 8 -9.11 -8.29 5.46
N ALA A 9 -10.41 -8.54 5.39
CA ALA A 9 -11.10 -8.74 4.11
C ALA A 9 -11.03 -7.48 3.26
N GLU A 10 -11.17 -6.31 3.88
CA GLU A 10 -11.06 -5.03 3.17
C GLU A 10 -9.64 -4.81 2.64
N ALA A 11 -8.63 -5.17 3.44
CA ALA A 11 -7.24 -5.09 3.00
C ALA A 11 -7.00 -6.02 1.81
N SER A 12 -7.51 -7.24 1.87
CA SER A 12 -7.38 -8.21 0.78
C SER A 12 -8.01 -7.69 -0.51
N LEU A 13 -9.19 -7.08 -0.39
CA LEU A 13 -9.88 -6.51 -1.54
C LEU A 13 -9.09 -5.35 -2.14
N ALA A 14 -8.50 -4.50 -1.30
CA ALA A 14 -7.66 -3.40 -1.77
C ALA A 14 -6.43 -3.91 -2.50
N VAL A 15 -5.80 -4.98 -2.00
CA VAL A 15 -4.67 -5.62 -2.70
C VAL A 15 -5.10 -6.13 -4.06
N GLU A 16 -6.27 -6.76 -4.16
CA GLU A 16 -6.76 -7.26 -5.43
C GLU A 16 -6.98 -6.11 -6.43
N ARG A 17 -7.58 -5.02 -5.98
CA ARG A 17 -7.76 -3.84 -6.82
C ARG A 17 -6.43 -3.28 -7.30
N ALA A 18 -5.45 -3.25 -6.42
CA ALA A 18 -4.12 -2.76 -6.77
C ALA A 18 -3.45 -3.65 -7.81
N GLU A 19 -3.62 -4.97 -7.68
CA GLU A 19 -3.06 -5.91 -8.64
C GLU A 19 -3.66 -5.71 -10.03
N ILE A 20 -4.97 -5.50 -10.09
CA ILE A 20 -5.65 -5.25 -11.35
C ILE A 20 -5.15 -3.94 -11.96
N ALA A 21 -5.10 -2.87 -11.17
CA ALA A 21 -4.67 -1.57 -11.66
C ALA A 21 -3.22 -1.61 -12.14
N ALA A 22 -2.34 -2.29 -11.41
CA ALA A 22 -0.94 -2.42 -11.82
C ALA A 22 -0.81 -3.19 -13.12
N GLY A 23 -1.61 -4.24 -13.29
CA GLY A 23 -1.62 -5.03 -14.51
C GLY A 23 -2.07 -4.24 -15.72
N GLU A 24 -2.88 -3.22 -15.50
CA GLU A 24 -3.36 -2.33 -16.57
C GLU A 24 -2.46 -1.12 -16.78
N GLY A 25 -1.38 -1.00 -16.01
CA GLY A 25 -0.50 0.16 -16.09
C GLY A 25 -1.04 1.40 -15.40
N ALA A 26 -2.14 1.28 -14.66
CA ALA A 26 -2.76 2.40 -13.95
C ALA A 26 -2.08 2.58 -12.59
N PHE A 27 -0.85 3.08 -12.59
CA PHE A 27 -0.01 3.08 -11.40
C PHE A 27 -0.48 4.04 -10.31
N THR A 28 -1.12 5.15 -10.68
CA THR A 28 -1.69 6.05 -9.69
C THR A 28 -2.81 5.35 -8.91
N ALA A 29 -3.72 4.70 -9.63
CA ALA A 29 -4.80 3.95 -8.99
C ALA A 29 -4.26 2.78 -8.17
N ALA A 30 -3.22 2.10 -8.68
CA ALA A 30 -2.58 1.01 -7.96
C ALA A 30 -1.96 1.52 -6.66
N ARG A 31 -1.29 2.67 -6.70
CA ARG A 31 -0.68 3.26 -5.51
C ARG A 31 -1.72 3.62 -4.45
N GLU A 32 -2.84 4.18 -4.88
CA GLU A 32 -3.93 4.51 -3.96
C GLU A 32 -4.48 3.26 -3.27
N ALA A 33 -4.65 2.20 -4.03
CA ALA A 33 -5.16 0.94 -3.46
C ALA A 33 -4.13 0.30 -2.53
N ILE A 34 -2.84 0.40 -2.86
CA ILE A 34 -1.77 -0.07 -1.97
C ILE A 34 -1.82 0.70 -0.65
N ASP A 35 -1.96 2.02 -0.72
CA ASP A 35 -2.00 2.85 0.49
C ASP A 35 -3.22 2.50 1.35
N THR A 36 -4.35 2.21 0.72
CA THR A 36 -5.54 1.75 1.45
C THR A 36 -5.26 0.44 2.18
N ALA A 37 -4.65 -0.54 1.48
CA ALA A 37 -4.33 -1.83 2.09
C ALA A 37 -3.36 -1.65 3.26
N GLU A 38 -2.37 -0.78 3.10
CA GLU A 38 -1.40 -0.54 4.16
C GLU A 38 -2.05 0.08 5.39
N ARG A 39 -3.00 1.01 5.19
CA ARG A 39 -3.73 1.60 6.30
C ARG A 39 -4.59 0.56 7.03
N GLU A 40 -5.23 -0.34 6.28
CA GLU A 40 -6.05 -1.37 6.89
C GLU A 40 -5.20 -2.34 7.70
N LEU A 41 -4.04 -2.74 7.17
CA LEU A 41 -3.14 -3.63 7.89
C LEU A 41 -2.52 -2.93 9.10
N ALA A 42 -2.26 -1.63 9.01
CA ALA A 42 -1.75 -0.86 10.15
C ALA A 42 -2.80 -0.79 11.26
N ALA A 43 -4.07 -0.58 10.89
CA ALA A 43 -5.15 -0.57 11.87
C ALA A 43 -5.26 -1.93 12.57
N LEU A 44 -5.08 -3.00 11.82
CA LEU A 44 -5.11 -4.34 12.38
C LEU A 44 -3.95 -4.54 13.36
N ARG A 45 -2.77 -4.03 13.00
CA ARG A 45 -1.59 -4.12 13.87
C ARG A 45 -1.81 -3.38 15.19
N GLU A 46 -2.48 -2.24 15.15
CA GLU A 46 -2.79 -1.47 16.36
C GLU A 46 -3.72 -2.23 17.29
N ARG A 47 -4.57 -3.09 16.74
CA ARG A 47 -5.50 -3.90 17.53
C ARG A 47 -4.85 -5.17 18.07
N TRP A 48 -3.65 -5.50 17.58
CA TRP A 48 -2.98 -6.75 17.90
C TRP A 48 -2.79 -7.00 19.40
N PRO A 49 -2.34 -5.99 20.20
CA PRO A 49 -2.15 -6.23 21.64
C PRO A 49 -3.43 -6.57 22.39
N ALA A 50 -4.59 -6.17 21.87
CA ALA A 50 -5.87 -6.45 22.51
C ALA A 50 -6.43 -7.83 22.18
N MET A 51 -5.82 -8.53 21.23
CA MET A 51 -6.26 -9.85 20.81
C MET A 51 -5.74 -10.92 21.74
N GLY A 52 -6.53 -11.98 21.95
CA GLY A 52 -6.08 -13.15 22.65
C GLY A 52 -5.14 -14.00 21.79
N SER A 53 -4.48 -14.96 22.42
CA SER A 53 -3.47 -15.79 21.75
C SER A 53 -4.06 -16.54 20.55
N ALA A 54 -5.24 -17.16 20.73
CA ALA A 54 -5.88 -17.92 19.65
C ALA A 54 -6.29 -17.00 18.50
N GLU A 55 -6.78 -15.81 18.82
CA GLU A 55 -7.20 -14.83 17.84
C GLU A 55 -5.99 -14.31 17.03
N ARG A 56 -4.87 -14.05 17.72
CA ARG A 56 -3.64 -13.64 17.04
C ARG A 56 -3.17 -14.70 16.06
N GLY A 57 -3.25 -15.97 16.44
CA GLY A 57 -2.88 -17.07 15.56
C GLY A 57 -3.73 -17.11 14.31
N LEU A 58 -5.04 -16.99 14.49
CA LEU A 58 -5.99 -17.03 13.37
C LEU A 58 -5.79 -15.85 12.44
N VAL A 59 -5.79 -14.64 13.01
CA VAL A 59 -5.67 -13.40 12.22
C VAL A 59 -4.30 -13.33 11.55
N GLY A 60 -3.23 -13.73 12.25
CA GLY A 60 -1.89 -13.72 11.70
C GLY A 60 -1.74 -14.63 10.50
N ARG A 61 -2.31 -15.84 10.57
CA ARG A 61 -2.25 -16.78 9.45
C ARG A 61 -3.03 -16.26 8.26
N ALA A 62 -4.16 -15.60 8.51
CA ALA A 62 -4.97 -15.05 7.42
C ALA A 62 -4.34 -13.80 6.83
N ALA A 63 -3.62 -13.01 7.63
CA ALA A 63 -3.00 -11.77 7.16
C ALA A 63 -1.70 -12.00 6.38
N ALA A 64 -0.99 -13.09 6.65
CA ALA A 64 0.32 -13.33 6.04
C ALA A 64 0.29 -13.31 4.51
N PRO A 65 -0.62 -14.04 3.82
CA PRO A 65 -0.64 -13.99 2.36
C PRO A 65 -1.03 -12.62 1.82
N VAL A 66 -1.89 -11.88 2.52
CA VAL A 66 -2.25 -10.52 2.12
C VAL A 66 -1.01 -9.63 2.19
N ARG A 67 -0.24 -9.73 3.27
CA ARG A 67 0.99 -8.96 3.43
C ARG A 67 2.00 -9.30 2.34
N GLN A 68 2.15 -10.57 2.02
CA GLN A 68 3.10 -11.00 0.99
C GLN A 68 2.73 -10.46 -0.37
N ARG A 69 1.45 -10.49 -0.72
CA ARG A 69 0.98 -9.94 -2.00
C ARG A 69 1.19 -8.44 -2.05
N LEU A 70 0.92 -7.75 -0.94
CA LEU A 70 1.09 -6.31 -0.87
C LEU A 70 2.55 -5.92 -1.03
N ASP A 71 3.46 -6.64 -0.37
CA ASP A 71 4.89 -6.35 -0.45
C ASP A 71 5.41 -6.57 -1.87
N ALA A 72 4.98 -7.65 -2.53
CA ALA A 72 5.38 -7.94 -3.91
C ALA A 72 4.88 -6.81 -4.84
N LEU A 73 3.66 -6.36 -4.62
CA LEU A 73 3.05 -5.33 -5.44
C LEU A 73 3.73 -3.98 -5.22
N ALA A 74 4.08 -3.66 -3.98
CA ALA A 74 4.73 -2.39 -3.66
C ALA A 74 6.09 -2.26 -4.35
N ARG A 75 6.76 -3.37 -4.62
CA ARG A 75 8.02 -3.35 -5.36
C ARG A 75 7.82 -3.06 -6.84
N ARG A 76 6.64 -3.32 -7.38
CA ARG A 76 6.33 -3.10 -8.80
C ARG A 76 5.77 -1.72 -9.08
N VAL A 77 5.19 -1.07 -8.06
CA VAL A 77 4.50 0.21 -8.23
C VAL A 77 5.29 1.31 -7.53
N PRO A 78 5.90 2.24 -8.28
CA PRO A 78 6.74 3.28 -7.65
C PRO A 78 5.92 4.19 -6.73
N ARG A 79 6.58 4.68 -5.71
CA ARG A 79 5.96 5.68 -4.83
C ARG A 79 5.97 7.04 -5.53
N PRO A 80 4.98 7.89 -5.24
CA PRO A 80 4.97 9.24 -5.84
C PRO A 80 6.24 10.03 -5.58
N SER A 81 6.85 9.89 -4.41
CA SER A 81 8.10 10.58 -4.11
C SER A 81 9.24 10.14 -5.03
N ALA A 82 9.29 8.86 -5.37
CA ALA A 82 10.29 8.35 -6.29
C ALA A 82 10.06 8.88 -7.70
N LEU A 83 8.79 8.98 -8.12
CA LEU A 83 8.46 9.54 -9.42
C LEU A 83 8.85 11.02 -9.49
N SER A 84 8.61 11.77 -8.43
CA SER A 84 8.99 13.18 -8.37
C SER A 84 10.50 13.35 -8.47
N ALA A 85 11.27 12.48 -7.84
CA ALA A 85 12.73 12.54 -7.90
C ALA A 85 13.26 12.27 -9.29
N VAL A 86 12.59 11.39 -10.04
CA VAL A 86 12.99 11.06 -11.39
C VAL A 86 12.63 12.17 -12.36
N ALA A 87 11.44 12.71 -12.12
CA ALA A 87 10.87 13.67 -13.03
C ALA A 87 11.54 15.03 -13.05
N PRO A 88 12.44 15.66 -12.50
CA PRO A 88 12.96 16.93 -12.39
C PRO A 88 13.54 17.71 -13.32
N GLU A 89 13.29 17.61 -12.82
CA GLU A 89 13.53 18.16 -13.01
C GLU A 89 13.44 19.02 -13.29
N ARG A 90 13.04 19.55 -12.77
CA ARG A 90 12.60 20.18 -12.85
C ARG A 90 12.82 21.04 -12.79
N ASP A 91 12.58 21.33 -12.54
CA ASP A 91 12.59 22.04 -12.54
C ASP A 91 12.93 22.81 -12.45
N PRO A 92 12.90 23.32 -12.45
CA PRO A 92 13.19 24.08 -12.53
C PRO A 92 13.29 24.75 -12.12
N GLU A 93 13.05 24.94 -12.01
CA GLU A 93 12.97 25.18 -12.03
C GLU A 93 13.37 25.35 -11.68
N GLU A 94 13.48 25.22 -11.45
CA GLU A 94 13.54 24.86 -11.54
C GLU A 94 14.01 24.97 -11.61
N GLU A 95 14.06 25.31 -11.53
CA GLU A 95 14.19 25.16 -12.01
C GLU A 95 14.56 25.48 -12.21
N GLN A 96 14.63 26.16 -12.15
CA GLN A 96 14.76 26.31 -12.71
C GLN A 96 15.22 26.87 -12.89
N ASP A 97 15.31 27.55 -12.85
CA ASP A 97 15.65 27.93 -13.37
C ASP A 97 16.22 28.57 -13.60
N PRO A 98 16.55 29.17 -13.70
CA PRO A 98 16.89 29.61 -14.18
C PRO A 98 17.34 30.00 -14.44
N ALA A 99 17.51 30.77 -14.50
CA ALA A 99 17.69 30.68 -15.01
C ALA A 99 17.92 30.43 -15.06
N ALA A 100 17.72 30.54 -14.81
CA ALA A 100 17.60 29.97 -15.10
C ALA A 100 17.76 29.88 -15.12
N ALA A 101 17.85 30.72 -15.09
CA ALA A 101 17.66 30.39 -15.42
C ALA A 101 17.68 30.19 -15.40
#